data_57b4495fb454f4fd87be0ec5eaa59e9e
#
_entry.id   57b4495fb454f4fd87be0ec5eaa59e9e
#
_cell.length_a   1.000
_cell.length_b   1.000
_cell.length_c   1.000
_cell.angle_alpha   90.00
_cell.angle_beta   90.00
_cell.angle_gamma   90.00
#
_symmetry.space_group_name_H-M   'P 1'
#
loop_
_entity.id
_entity.type
_entity.pdbx_description
1 polymer ?
#
loop_
_entity_poly.entity_id
_entity_poly.type
_entity_poly.pdbx_seq_one_letter_code
_entity_poly.pdbx_strand_id
1 'polypeptide(L)'
;MIPILDNALVSVGRQRNNFEISGGGFIATGADDEAVAKMFEWVRIRIGFYGSTRAYWPVLQAHGLEELGLKLNQMSRNNQWDQMAQEVTDDVVHLFAAVGRHDEIAEAIRGRFGGISDAVYDSASSELRGGLPADVIQDIQRIPSSFTGFAD
;
A
#
# COMPACT_ATOMS: atom_id res chain seq x y z
N MET A 1 9.27 -5.66 -11.78
CA MET A 1 8.01 -6.43 -11.79
C MET A 1 7.29 -6.29 -13.13
N ILE A 2 6.91 -5.10 -13.59
CA ILE A 2 6.13 -4.91 -14.84
C ILE A 2 6.76 -5.59 -16.06
N PRO A 3 8.07 -5.45 -16.38
CA PRO A 3 8.64 -6.13 -17.56
C PRO A 3 8.56 -7.66 -17.49
N ILE A 4 8.62 -8.25 -16.29
CA ILE A 4 8.48 -9.71 -16.11
C ILE A 4 7.04 -10.12 -16.42
N LEU A 5 6.07 -9.36 -15.94
CA LEU A 5 4.65 -9.60 -16.19
C LEU A 5 4.32 -9.46 -17.68
N ASP A 6 4.79 -8.39 -18.33
CA ASP A 6 4.55 -8.15 -19.76
C ASP A 6 5.09 -9.29 -20.62
N ASN A 7 6.32 -9.76 -20.33
CA ASN A 7 6.89 -10.90 -21.02
C ASN A 7 6.08 -12.19 -20.80
N ALA A 8 5.59 -12.41 -19.60
CA ALA A 8 4.75 -13.58 -19.28
C ALA A 8 3.40 -13.51 -20.02
N LEU A 9 2.75 -12.36 -20.04
CA LEU A 9 1.49 -12.15 -20.78
C LEU A 9 1.67 -12.40 -22.29
N VAL A 10 2.72 -11.85 -22.88
CA VAL A 10 3.04 -12.05 -24.30
C VAL A 10 3.28 -13.54 -24.60
N SER A 11 3.97 -14.28 -23.72
CA SER A 11 4.26 -15.69 -23.91
C SER A 11 3.02 -16.58 -24.00
N VAL A 12 1.87 -16.12 -23.44
CA VAL A 12 0.58 -16.82 -23.45
C VAL A 12 -0.46 -16.13 -24.33
N GLY A 13 -0.05 -15.19 -25.18
CA GLY A 13 -0.93 -14.48 -26.11
C GLY A 13 -1.88 -13.48 -25.46
N ARG A 14 -1.61 -13.04 -24.22
CA ARG A 14 -2.40 -12.03 -23.51
C ARG A 14 -1.77 -10.66 -23.62
N GLN A 15 -2.59 -9.63 -23.42
CA GLN A 15 -2.16 -8.24 -23.42
C GLN A 15 -2.36 -7.62 -22.04
N ARG A 16 -1.55 -6.60 -21.73
CA ARG A 16 -1.60 -5.88 -20.45
C ARG A 16 -2.96 -5.21 -20.21
N ASN A 17 -3.63 -4.78 -21.25
CA ASN A 17 -4.91 -4.08 -21.16
C ASN A 17 -6.10 -4.99 -20.74
N ASN A 18 -5.97 -6.31 -20.83
CA ASN A 18 -6.96 -7.28 -20.36
C ASN A 18 -6.51 -8.07 -19.13
N PHE A 19 -5.49 -7.56 -18.42
CA PHE A 19 -4.96 -8.15 -17.20
C PHE A 19 -4.90 -7.08 -16.10
N GLU A 20 -5.78 -7.18 -15.11
CA GLU A 20 -5.82 -6.25 -13.98
C GLU A 20 -4.75 -6.59 -12.95
N ILE A 21 -4.00 -5.57 -12.50
CA ILE A 21 -3.15 -5.63 -11.33
C ILE A 21 -3.85 -4.92 -10.19
N SER A 22 -4.41 -5.70 -9.28
CA SER A 22 -5.03 -5.19 -8.07
C SER A 22 -4.08 -5.26 -6.90
N GLY A 23 -3.96 -4.20 -6.15
CA GLY A 23 -3.12 -4.13 -4.97
C GLY A 23 -2.34 -2.84 -4.87
N GLY A 24 -1.37 -2.88 -4.02
CA GLY A 24 -0.55 -1.71 -3.68
C GLY A 24 -0.07 -1.84 -2.25
N GLY A 25 0.37 -0.73 -1.67
CA GLY A 25 0.67 -0.62 -0.25
C GLY A 25 -0.54 -0.09 0.51
N PHE A 26 -0.23 0.66 1.54
CA PHE A 26 -1.23 1.32 2.36
C PHE A 26 -1.60 2.70 1.80
N ILE A 27 -2.77 3.19 2.19
CA ILE A 27 -3.22 4.55 1.94
C ILE A 27 -3.54 5.18 3.31
N ALA A 28 -2.80 6.23 3.67
CA ALA A 28 -3.03 7.02 4.87
C ALA A 28 -3.61 8.38 4.46
N THR A 29 -4.93 8.56 4.60
CA THR A 29 -5.62 9.78 4.18
C THR A 29 -6.66 10.21 5.20
N GLY A 30 -7.05 11.48 5.14
CA GLY A 30 -8.05 12.08 6.00
C GLY A 30 -8.48 13.44 5.50
N ALA A 31 -9.54 14.00 6.10
CA ALA A 31 -10.05 15.31 5.73
C ALA A 31 -9.11 16.48 6.13
N ASP A 32 -8.28 16.24 7.15
CA ASP A 32 -7.34 17.20 7.71
C ASP A 32 -6.06 16.50 8.21
N ASP A 33 -5.08 17.28 8.63
CA ASP A 33 -3.79 16.77 9.07
C ASP A 33 -3.89 15.87 10.32
N GLU A 34 -4.87 16.10 11.21
CA GLU A 34 -5.08 15.25 12.39
C GLU A 34 -5.60 13.87 11.97
N ALA A 35 -6.54 13.82 11.04
CA ALA A 35 -7.06 12.57 10.49
C ALA A 35 -5.98 11.80 9.71
N VAL A 36 -5.16 12.50 8.91
CA VAL A 36 -4.01 11.90 8.23
C VAL A 36 -3.03 11.33 9.23
N ALA A 37 -2.68 12.06 10.30
CA ALA A 37 -1.76 11.58 11.33
C ALA A 37 -2.28 10.32 12.03
N LYS A 38 -3.58 10.23 12.33
CA LYS A 38 -4.20 9.01 12.89
C LYS A 38 -4.06 7.81 11.95
N MET A 39 -4.31 8.02 10.65
CA MET A 39 -4.17 6.97 9.65
C MET A 39 -2.71 6.56 9.45
N PHE A 40 -1.79 7.52 9.53
CA PHE A 40 -0.35 7.27 9.45
C PHE A 40 0.11 6.35 10.58
N GLU A 41 -0.31 6.60 11.82
CA GLU A 41 -0.01 5.74 12.96
C GLU A 41 -0.67 4.37 12.86
N TRP A 42 -1.90 4.30 12.35
CA TRP A 42 -2.55 3.02 12.08
C TRP A 42 -1.75 2.19 11.06
N VAL A 43 -1.29 2.81 9.96
CA VAL A 43 -0.44 2.17 8.95
C VAL A 43 0.89 1.71 9.58
N ARG A 44 1.52 2.54 10.43
CA ARG A 44 2.73 2.19 11.18
C ARG A 44 2.56 0.88 11.95
N ILE A 45 1.47 0.76 12.70
CA ILE A 45 1.13 -0.46 13.45
C ILE A 45 0.99 -1.67 12.50
N ARG A 46 0.33 -1.49 11.36
CA ARG A 46 0.14 -2.56 10.37
C ARG A 46 1.46 -2.98 9.73
N ILE A 47 2.34 -2.05 9.41
CA ILE A 47 3.69 -2.36 8.90
C ILE A 47 4.47 -3.17 9.94
N GLY A 48 4.42 -2.78 11.23
CA GLY A 48 5.02 -3.54 12.33
C GLY A 48 4.50 -4.97 12.39
N PHE A 49 3.17 -5.14 12.31
CA PHE A 49 2.53 -6.45 12.32
C PHE A 49 2.96 -7.31 11.12
N TYR A 50 2.86 -6.80 9.88
CA TYR A 50 3.26 -7.55 8.70
C TYR A 50 4.76 -7.81 8.67
N GLY A 51 5.59 -6.83 9.05
CA GLY A 51 7.05 -6.98 9.12
C GLY A 51 7.51 -8.05 10.11
N SER A 52 6.72 -8.32 11.17
CA SER A 52 6.99 -9.41 12.11
C SER A 52 6.78 -10.80 11.50
N THR A 53 6.08 -10.91 10.39
CA THR A 53 5.68 -12.16 9.75
C THR A 53 6.68 -12.54 8.66
N ARG A 54 7.32 -13.70 8.76
CA ARG A 54 8.40 -14.15 7.85
C ARG A 54 8.01 -14.18 6.37
N ALA A 55 6.74 -14.42 6.06
CA ALA A 55 6.27 -14.44 4.67
C ALA A 55 6.43 -13.10 3.95
N TYR A 56 6.49 -11.98 4.69
CA TYR A 56 6.70 -10.64 4.14
C TYR A 56 8.18 -10.20 4.11
N TRP A 57 9.10 -10.99 4.66
CA TRP A 57 10.52 -10.62 4.69
C TRP A 57 11.15 -10.39 3.32
N PRO A 58 10.79 -11.10 2.23
CA PRO A 58 11.32 -10.75 0.91
C PRO A 58 11.05 -9.30 0.49
N VAL A 59 9.93 -8.71 0.95
CA VAL A 59 9.62 -7.29 0.70
C VAL A 59 10.55 -6.40 1.51
N LEU A 60 10.79 -6.70 2.79
CA LEU A 60 11.72 -5.96 3.63
C LEU A 60 13.16 -6.04 3.08
N GLN A 61 13.59 -7.23 2.64
CA GLN A 61 14.90 -7.47 2.03
C GLN A 61 15.12 -6.64 0.77
N ALA A 62 14.08 -6.51 -0.07
CA ALA A 62 14.15 -5.67 -1.27
C ALA A 62 14.44 -4.18 -0.96
N HIS A 63 14.25 -3.76 0.29
CA HIS A 63 14.46 -2.40 0.78
C HIS A 63 15.60 -2.29 1.80
N GLY A 64 16.37 -3.35 2.04
CA GLY A 64 17.47 -3.36 3.01
C GLY A 64 17.00 -3.26 4.48
N LEU A 65 15.79 -3.77 4.77
CA LEU A 65 15.15 -3.70 6.09
C LEU A 65 15.12 -5.07 6.81
N GLU A 66 16.11 -5.94 6.55
CA GLU A 66 16.16 -7.29 7.12
C GLU A 66 16.24 -7.25 8.65
N GLU A 67 17.05 -6.34 9.20
CA GLU A 67 17.22 -6.20 10.64
C GLU A 67 15.91 -5.77 11.33
N LEU A 68 15.14 -4.88 10.69
CA LEU A 68 13.82 -4.51 11.18
C LEU A 68 12.89 -5.73 11.23
N GLY A 69 12.85 -6.54 10.18
CA GLY A 69 12.05 -7.76 10.14
C GLY A 69 12.40 -8.74 11.25
N LEU A 70 13.70 -8.96 11.49
CA LEU A 70 14.19 -9.82 12.57
C LEU A 70 13.77 -9.29 13.94
N LYS A 71 13.94 -7.99 14.18
CA LYS A 71 13.56 -7.33 15.44
C LYS A 71 12.07 -7.43 15.70
N LEU A 72 11.24 -7.08 14.73
CA LEU A 72 9.79 -7.17 14.84
C LEU A 72 9.30 -8.61 15.10
N ASN A 73 9.91 -9.61 14.45
CA ASN A 73 9.60 -11.01 14.70
C ASN A 73 9.97 -11.45 16.11
N GLN A 74 11.10 -10.99 16.65
CA GLN A 74 11.48 -11.28 18.03
C GLN A 74 10.51 -10.62 19.01
N MET A 75 10.14 -9.36 18.79
CA MET A 75 9.17 -8.64 19.62
C MET A 75 7.81 -9.33 19.63
N SER A 76 7.31 -9.78 18.48
CA SER A 76 6.03 -10.52 18.39
C SER A 76 6.05 -11.82 19.20
N ARG A 77 7.17 -12.56 19.20
CA ARG A 77 7.34 -13.77 20.01
C ARG A 77 7.38 -13.49 21.52
N ASN A 78 7.81 -12.29 21.88
CA ASN A 78 7.86 -11.82 23.27
C ASN A 78 6.56 -11.11 23.71
N ASN A 79 5.50 -11.15 22.91
CA ASN A 79 4.22 -10.44 23.13
C ASN A 79 4.37 -8.91 23.31
N GLN A 80 5.37 -8.30 22.64
CA GLN A 80 5.64 -6.86 22.70
C GLN A 80 4.92 -6.09 21.58
N TRP A 81 3.69 -6.47 21.25
CA TRP A 81 2.90 -5.96 20.14
C TRP A 81 2.74 -4.43 20.16
N ASP A 82 2.44 -3.87 21.33
CA ASP A 82 2.21 -2.42 21.51
C ASP A 82 3.48 -1.57 21.29
N GLN A 83 4.66 -2.21 21.35
CA GLN A 83 5.94 -1.52 21.17
C GLN A 83 6.47 -1.60 19.75
N MET A 84 5.94 -2.51 18.93
CA MET A 84 6.47 -2.75 17.57
C MET A 84 6.36 -1.53 16.66
N ALA A 85 5.33 -0.71 16.83
CA ALA A 85 5.15 0.52 16.07
C ALA A 85 6.31 1.51 16.27
N GLN A 86 6.94 1.53 17.45
CA GLN A 86 8.07 2.42 17.77
C GLN A 86 9.34 2.11 16.98
N GLU A 87 9.44 0.89 16.43
CA GLU A 87 10.56 0.46 15.60
C GLU A 87 10.38 0.81 14.12
N VAL A 88 9.17 1.17 13.71
CA VAL A 88 8.84 1.55 12.34
C VAL A 88 8.96 3.07 12.22
N THR A 89 10.01 3.54 11.56
CA THR A 89 10.25 4.97 11.34
C THR A 89 9.26 5.57 10.34
N ASP A 90 9.16 6.91 10.30
CA ASP A 90 8.32 7.63 9.32
C ASP A 90 8.75 7.30 7.88
N ASP A 91 10.05 7.20 7.61
CA ASP A 91 10.57 6.84 6.30
C ASP A 91 10.09 5.45 5.86
N VAL A 92 10.02 4.49 6.79
CA VAL A 92 9.48 3.16 6.51
C VAL A 92 7.99 3.22 6.23
N VAL A 93 7.23 4.07 6.94
CA VAL A 93 5.80 4.26 6.63
C VAL A 93 5.64 4.85 5.22
N HIS A 94 6.37 5.90 4.88
CA HIS A 94 6.36 6.51 3.55
C HIS A 94 6.84 5.56 2.44
N LEU A 95 7.69 4.59 2.77
CA LEU A 95 8.11 3.56 1.83
C LEU A 95 6.96 2.63 1.42
N PHE A 96 5.98 2.40 2.29
CA PHE A 96 4.88 1.45 2.07
C PHE A 96 3.49 2.09 1.92
N ALA A 97 3.35 3.40 2.13
CA ALA A 97 2.07 4.10 2.08
C ALA A 97 2.05 5.29 1.11
N ALA A 98 0.92 5.52 0.47
CA ALA A 98 0.56 6.83 -0.06
C ALA A 98 -0.06 7.64 1.07
N VAL A 99 0.42 8.86 1.30
CA VAL A 99 0.05 9.71 2.44
C VAL A 99 -0.36 11.08 1.94
N GLY A 100 -1.48 11.61 2.42
CA GLY A 100 -1.96 12.95 2.09
C GLY A 100 -3.41 13.17 2.52
N ARG A 101 -3.83 14.44 2.58
CA ARG A 101 -5.24 14.78 2.78
C ARG A 101 -6.08 14.35 1.59
N HIS A 102 -7.39 14.41 1.75
CA HIS A 102 -8.35 14.03 0.70
C HIS A 102 -8.11 14.76 -0.62
N ASP A 103 -7.68 16.03 -0.57
CA ASP A 103 -7.36 16.85 -1.75
C ASP A 103 -5.99 16.58 -2.37
N GLU A 104 -5.13 15.81 -1.68
CA GLU A 104 -3.76 15.49 -2.09
C GLU A 104 -3.57 14.00 -2.43
N ILE A 105 -4.42 13.13 -1.88
CA ILE A 105 -4.18 11.69 -1.89
C ILE A 105 -4.17 11.07 -3.29
N ALA A 106 -4.94 11.58 -4.22
CA ALA A 106 -4.94 11.09 -5.60
C ALA A 106 -3.56 11.26 -6.26
N GLU A 107 -2.87 12.38 -5.99
CA GLU A 107 -1.52 12.62 -6.50
C GLU A 107 -0.49 11.71 -5.82
N ALA A 108 -0.61 11.51 -4.50
CA ALA A 108 0.25 10.58 -3.75
C ALA A 108 0.09 9.13 -4.26
N ILE A 109 -1.15 8.69 -4.53
CA ILE A 109 -1.45 7.39 -5.12
C ILE A 109 -0.86 7.28 -6.53
N ARG A 110 -1.03 8.32 -7.37
CA ARG A 110 -0.45 8.37 -8.71
C ARG A 110 1.07 8.23 -8.68
N GLY A 111 1.74 8.98 -7.81
CA GLY A 111 3.19 8.95 -7.68
C GLY A 111 3.72 7.58 -7.22
N ARG A 112 2.95 6.89 -6.37
CA ARG A 112 3.39 5.63 -5.78
C ARG A 112 2.97 4.39 -6.56
N PHE A 113 1.74 4.33 -7.04
CA PHE A 113 1.14 3.14 -7.63
C PHE A 113 0.84 3.29 -9.12
N GLY A 114 0.88 4.51 -9.65
CA GLY A 114 0.59 4.79 -11.07
C GLY A 114 1.50 4.01 -12.00
N GLY A 115 0.93 3.45 -13.06
CA GLY A 115 1.62 2.58 -14.02
C GLY A 115 1.98 1.19 -13.49
N ILE A 116 1.68 0.88 -12.23
CA ILE A 116 1.92 -0.42 -11.61
C ILE A 116 0.59 -1.11 -11.30
N SER A 117 -0.25 -0.47 -10.50
CA SER A 117 -1.55 -1.01 -10.09
C SER A 117 -2.69 -0.34 -10.87
N ASP A 118 -3.68 -1.13 -11.25
CA ASP A 118 -4.91 -0.67 -11.90
C ASP A 118 -6.03 -0.41 -10.89
N ALA A 119 -5.97 -1.09 -9.74
CA ALA A 119 -6.87 -0.89 -8.61
C ALA A 119 -6.07 -0.89 -7.31
N VAL A 120 -6.45 -0.03 -6.38
CA VAL A 120 -5.91 0.04 -5.02
C VAL A 120 -7.04 -0.10 -4.01
N TYR A 121 -6.73 -0.60 -2.81
CA TYR A 121 -7.70 -0.80 -1.76
C TYR A 121 -7.55 0.27 -0.68
N ASP A 122 -8.68 0.78 -0.21
CA ASP A 122 -8.71 1.63 0.98
C ASP A 122 -8.24 0.84 2.20
N SER A 123 -7.24 1.38 2.89
CA SER A 123 -6.65 0.76 4.07
C SER A 123 -7.49 0.93 5.34
N ALA A 124 -8.45 1.84 5.33
CA ALA A 124 -9.16 2.33 6.51
C ALA A 124 -10.53 1.68 6.76
N SER A 125 -10.92 0.71 5.96
CA SER A 125 -12.30 0.19 5.87
C SER A 125 -12.93 -0.31 7.17
N SER A 126 -12.16 -0.61 8.21
CA SER A 126 -12.70 -1.11 9.48
C SER A 126 -12.97 -0.02 10.54
N GLU A 127 -12.32 1.13 10.44
CA GLU A 127 -12.41 2.20 11.46
C GLU A 127 -13.13 3.44 10.95
N LEU A 128 -13.02 3.75 9.66
CA LEU A 128 -13.83 4.78 8.99
C LEU A 128 -15.14 4.16 8.51
N ARG A 129 -16.17 4.17 9.33
CA ARG A 129 -17.50 3.60 9.01
C ARG A 129 -18.22 4.23 7.80
N GLY A 130 -17.57 5.04 7.00
CA GLY A 130 -18.15 5.72 5.85
C GLY A 130 -17.41 5.52 4.53
N GLY A 131 -16.24 4.88 4.53
CA GLY A 131 -15.37 4.83 3.35
C GLY A 131 -14.82 6.22 2.97
N LEU A 132 -14.15 6.30 1.82
CA LEU A 132 -13.69 7.58 1.28
C LEU A 132 -14.86 8.40 0.72
N PRO A 133 -14.81 9.75 0.79
CA PRO A 133 -15.76 10.62 0.10
C PRO A 133 -15.82 10.33 -1.41
N ALA A 134 -16.99 10.50 -2.00
CA ALA A 134 -17.22 10.14 -3.41
C ALA A 134 -16.36 10.96 -4.38
N ASP A 135 -16.08 12.21 -4.08
CA ASP A 135 -15.19 13.09 -4.85
C ASP A 135 -13.73 12.61 -4.80
N VAL A 136 -13.26 12.18 -3.63
CA VAL A 136 -11.92 11.60 -3.48
C VAL A 136 -11.80 10.31 -4.30
N ILE A 137 -12.81 9.44 -4.25
CA ILE A 137 -12.86 8.22 -5.08
C ILE A 137 -12.81 8.58 -6.56
N GLN A 138 -13.58 9.57 -7.01
CA GLN A 138 -13.59 10.02 -8.40
C GLN A 138 -12.23 10.55 -8.83
N ASP A 139 -11.53 11.29 -7.99
CA ASP A 139 -10.20 11.81 -8.29
C ASP A 139 -9.17 10.68 -8.41
N ILE A 140 -9.23 9.68 -7.55
CA ILE A 140 -8.40 8.47 -7.65
C ILE A 140 -8.70 7.70 -8.95
N GLN A 141 -9.98 7.56 -9.32
CA GLN A 141 -10.41 6.86 -10.55
C GLN A 141 -9.98 7.56 -11.85
N ARG A 142 -9.61 8.84 -11.80
CA ARG A 142 -9.03 9.57 -12.95
C ARG A 142 -7.55 9.27 -13.19
N ILE A 143 -6.89 8.54 -12.29
CA ILE A 143 -5.51 8.10 -12.49
C ILE A 143 -5.48 7.11 -13.66
N PRO A 144 -4.66 7.34 -14.70
CA PRO A 144 -4.62 6.43 -15.85
C PRO A 144 -4.25 5.00 -15.44
N SER A 145 -5.03 4.04 -15.92
CA SER A 145 -4.81 2.61 -15.76
C SER A 145 -4.45 1.97 -17.09
N SER A 146 -3.62 0.93 -17.06
CA SER A 146 -3.33 0.11 -18.24
C SER A 146 -4.43 -0.92 -18.53
N PHE A 147 -5.23 -1.26 -17.53
CA PHE A 147 -6.35 -2.18 -17.67
C PHE A 147 -7.57 -1.47 -18.28
N THR A 148 -8.13 -2.03 -19.35
CA THR A 148 -9.30 -1.46 -20.04
C THR A 148 -10.54 -2.37 -19.99
N GLY A 149 -10.39 -3.56 -19.45
CA GLY A 149 -11.45 -4.56 -19.32
C GLY A 149 -10.97 -5.97 -19.63
N PHE A 150 -11.70 -6.96 -19.12
CA PHE A 150 -11.44 -8.36 -19.47
C PHE A 150 -11.87 -8.61 -20.92
N ALA A 151 -11.09 -9.45 -21.63
CA ALA A 151 -11.51 -9.93 -22.95
C ALA A 151 -12.69 -10.90 -22.78
N ASP A 152 -13.70 -10.79 -23.66
CA ASP A 152 -14.82 -11.72 -23.74
C ASP A 152 -14.36 -13.11 -24.23
#